data_c22589a049c07005c91e954bc2188a19
#
_entry.id   c22589a049c07005c91e954bc2188a19
#
_cell.length_a   1.000
_cell.length_b   1.000
_cell.length_c   1.000
_cell.angle_alpha   90.00
_cell.angle_beta   90.00
_cell.angle_gamma   90.00
#
_symmetry.space_group_name_H-M   'P 1'
#
loop_
_entity.id
_entity.type
_entity.pdbx_description
1 polymer ?
#
loop_
_entity_poly.entity_id
_entity_poly.type
_entity_poly.pdbx_seq_one_letter_code
_entity_poly.pdbx_strand_id
1 'polypeptide(L)'
;MKKNKLLVIFFLSCLFSYIIYNYTISNRINILILGDNYLINSKYKTYDKYLLDKYYNINDLNKLFTNDNETYKDIINNIKNNYYIYEKGKKVYLNQKITESDIIILNANNENYFEKCFKGKSIIKKYDENVTNDIIKLKEIISKISPAKVIVISNYCYNDKYQLYNGDINLNNLYFKYQNTKSKRLNDKVNYQIYSEIVKYIE
;
A
#
# COMPACT_ATOMS: atom_id res chain seq x y z
N MET A 1 -0.59 39.65 42.57
CA MET A 1 0.39 38.63 42.13
C MET A 1 -0.18 37.26 41.74
N LYS A 2 -1.20 36.70 42.39
CA LYS A 2 -1.75 35.37 42.04
C LYS A 2 -2.41 35.29 40.66
N LYS A 3 -3.18 36.33 40.21
CA LYS A 3 -3.87 36.33 38.89
C LYS A 3 -2.90 36.25 37.70
N ASN A 4 -1.74 36.95 37.77
CA ASN A 4 -0.78 36.92 36.66
C ASN A 4 -0.07 35.56 36.51
N LYS A 5 0.14 34.85 37.63
CA LYS A 5 0.70 33.46 37.56
C LYS A 5 -0.24 32.49 36.91
N LEU A 6 -1.55 32.60 37.16
CA LEU A 6 -2.58 31.74 36.54
C LEU A 6 -2.66 31.97 35.02
N LEU A 7 -2.58 33.23 34.60
CA LEU A 7 -2.61 33.61 33.19
C LEU A 7 -1.37 33.09 32.42
N VAL A 8 -0.20 33.14 33.04
CA VAL A 8 1.04 32.59 32.46
C VAL A 8 0.98 31.07 32.31
N ILE A 9 0.46 30.38 33.34
CA ILE A 9 0.29 28.90 33.26
C ILE A 9 -0.68 28.50 32.17
N PHE A 10 -1.80 29.23 32.03
CA PHE A 10 -2.77 29.02 30.97
C PHE A 10 -2.15 29.23 29.58
N PHE A 11 -1.40 30.30 29.40
CA PHE A 11 -0.71 30.57 28.11
C PHE A 11 0.31 29.51 27.77
N LEU A 12 1.10 29.03 28.73
CA LEU A 12 2.08 27.98 28.55
C LEU A 12 1.40 26.65 28.21
N SER A 13 0.26 26.30 28.82
CA SER A 13 -0.49 25.10 28.51
C SER A 13 -1.08 25.14 27.10
N CYS A 14 -1.61 26.28 26.66
CA CYS A 14 -2.10 26.46 25.29
C CYS A 14 -0.96 26.35 24.27
N LEU A 15 0.19 26.95 24.54
CA LEU A 15 1.37 26.89 23.68
C LEU A 15 1.89 25.45 23.57
N PHE A 16 1.96 24.73 24.69
CA PHE A 16 2.38 23.34 24.73
C PHE A 16 1.41 22.41 23.97
N SER A 17 0.09 22.62 24.16
CA SER A 17 -0.93 21.91 23.41
C SER A 17 -0.85 22.19 21.91
N TYR A 18 -0.59 23.44 21.51
CA TYR A 18 -0.40 23.83 20.11
C TYR A 18 0.85 23.18 19.49
N ILE A 19 1.96 23.15 20.24
CA ILE A 19 3.21 22.48 19.78
C ILE A 19 2.98 20.99 19.61
N ILE A 20 2.34 20.32 20.59
CA ILE A 20 2.02 18.88 20.50
C ILE A 20 1.08 18.62 19.32
N TYR A 21 0.05 19.44 19.15
CA TYR A 21 -0.89 19.32 18.04
C TYR A 21 -0.20 19.43 16.68
N ASN A 22 0.64 20.46 16.49
CA ASN A 22 1.40 20.63 15.25
C ASN A 22 2.40 19.50 15.02
N TYR A 23 3.11 19.06 16.06
CA TYR A 23 4.03 17.92 15.97
C TYR A 23 3.29 16.63 15.56
N THR A 24 2.12 16.38 16.12
CA THR A 24 1.30 15.20 15.80
C THR A 24 0.77 15.24 14.35
N ILE A 25 0.38 16.43 13.87
CA ILE A 25 -0.09 16.61 12.49
C ILE A 25 1.08 16.52 11.49
N SER A 26 2.23 17.12 11.80
CA SER A 26 3.39 17.11 10.89
C SER A 26 4.01 15.72 10.70
N ASN A 27 3.72 14.79 11.60
CA ASN A 27 4.21 13.41 11.52
C ASN A 27 3.19 12.44 10.89
N ARG A 28 2.05 12.94 10.38
CA ARG A 28 1.10 12.11 9.68
C ARG A 28 1.56 11.85 8.25
N ILE A 29 1.37 10.63 7.80
CA ILE A 29 1.80 10.15 6.49
C ILE A 29 0.63 9.97 5.52
N ASN A 30 0.93 10.22 4.25
CA ASN A 30 0.03 9.97 3.14
C ASN A 30 0.42 8.64 2.48
N ILE A 31 -0.51 7.71 2.39
CA ILE A 31 -0.31 6.38 1.78
C ILE A 31 -1.11 6.29 0.49
N LEU A 32 -0.44 5.94 -0.59
CA LEU A 32 -1.07 5.62 -1.87
C LEU A 32 -0.97 4.12 -2.14
N ILE A 33 -2.10 3.49 -2.46
CA ILE A 33 -2.14 2.10 -2.90
C ILE A 33 -2.37 2.09 -4.41
N LEU A 34 -1.48 1.39 -5.13
CA LEU A 34 -1.57 1.18 -6.56
C LEU A 34 -1.59 -0.32 -6.87
N GLY A 35 -2.46 -0.72 -7.78
CA GLY A 35 -2.56 -2.10 -8.22
C GLY A 35 -3.98 -2.60 -8.36
N ASP A 36 -4.14 -3.92 -8.30
CA ASP A 36 -5.46 -4.51 -8.45
C ASP A 36 -6.27 -4.53 -7.14
N ASN A 37 -7.58 -4.54 -7.29
CA ASN A 37 -8.52 -4.57 -6.17
C ASN A 37 -8.56 -5.93 -5.44
N TYR A 38 -7.78 -6.90 -5.88
CA TYR A 38 -7.84 -8.28 -5.43
C TYR A 38 -7.58 -8.43 -3.93
N LEU A 39 -6.58 -7.69 -3.39
CA LEU A 39 -6.22 -7.75 -1.97
C LEU A 39 -7.07 -6.83 -1.10
N ILE A 40 -7.66 -5.76 -1.66
CA ILE A 40 -8.40 -4.74 -0.91
C ILE A 40 -9.91 -4.85 -1.04
N ASN A 41 -10.42 -5.61 -2.01
CA ASN A 41 -11.85 -5.85 -2.22
C ASN A 41 -12.25 -7.26 -1.73
N SER A 42 -12.50 -7.42 -0.45
CA SER A 42 -12.82 -8.71 0.16
C SER A 42 -13.95 -8.58 1.19
N LYS A 43 -14.69 -9.68 1.42
CA LYS A 43 -15.61 -9.83 2.54
C LYS A 43 -14.90 -9.85 3.90
N TYR A 44 -13.61 -10.18 3.92
CA TYR A 44 -12.78 -10.15 5.11
C TYR A 44 -12.23 -8.74 5.33
N LYS A 45 -11.81 -8.45 6.55
CA LYS A 45 -11.11 -7.20 6.84
C LYS A 45 -9.75 -7.20 6.15
N THR A 46 -9.56 -6.29 5.22
CA THR A 46 -8.36 -6.17 4.39
C THR A 46 -7.27 -5.34 5.08
N TYR A 47 -6.02 -5.44 4.64
CA TYR A 47 -4.89 -4.77 5.29
C TYR A 47 -5.02 -3.24 5.28
N ASP A 48 -5.61 -2.66 4.25
CA ASP A 48 -5.91 -1.22 4.17
C ASP A 48 -6.90 -0.76 5.25
N LYS A 49 -7.91 -1.59 5.56
CA LYS A 49 -8.82 -1.32 6.66
C LYS A 49 -8.14 -1.46 8.02
N TYR A 50 -7.19 -2.40 8.17
CA TYR A 50 -6.39 -2.49 9.39
C TYR A 50 -5.48 -1.27 9.55
N LEU A 51 -4.88 -0.75 8.47
CA LEU A 51 -4.11 0.49 8.49
C LEU A 51 -4.95 1.65 9.01
N LEU A 52 -6.14 1.87 8.44
CA LEU A 52 -7.05 2.94 8.85
C LEU A 52 -7.51 2.82 10.30
N ASP A 53 -7.77 1.60 10.77
CA ASP A 53 -8.34 1.39 12.11
C ASP A 53 -7.29 1.37 13.22
N LYS A 54 -6.05 0.97 12.91
CA LYS A 54 -5.04 0.70 13.93
C LYS A 54 -3.83 1.61 13.87
N TYR A 55 -3.53 2.18 12.71
CA TYR A 55 -2.38 3.06 12.56
C TYR A 55 -2.82 4.53 12.58
N TYR A 56 -2.68 5.18 13.72
CA TYR A 56 -3.21 6.52 13.99
C TYR A 56 -2.47 7.67 13.28
N ASN A 57 -1.29 7.43 12.73
CA ASN A 57 -0.48 8.45 12.07
C ASN A 57 -0.78 8.61 10.57
N ILE A 58 -1.86 8.04 10.05
CA ILE A 58 -2.25 8.24 8.65
C ILE A 58 -3.03 9.54 8.52
N ASN A 59 -2.60 10.39 7.59
CA ASN A 59 -3.32 11.57 7.17
C ASN A 59 -4.30 11.24 6.02
N ASP A 60 -3.81 10.55 4.98
CA ASP A 60 -4.62 10.09 3.84
C ASP A 60 -4.20 8.68 3.44
N LEU A 61 -5.18 7.82 3.14
CA LEU A 61 -4.96 6.53 2.53
C LEU A 61 -5.76 6.49 1.22
N ASN A 62 -5.06 6.74 0.12
CA ASN A 62 -5.64 6.85 -1.20
C ASN A 62 -5.54 5.52 -1.96
N LYS A 63 -6.66 5.05 -2.50
CA LYS A 63 -6.77 3.86 -3.33
C LYS A 63 -7.64 4.08 -4.58
N LEU A 64 -7.81 5.33 -4.97
CA LEU A 64 -8.64 5.72 -6.12
C LEU A 64 -8.11 5.17 -7.45
N PHE A 65 -6.83 4.86 -7.53
CA PHE A 65 -6.15 4.35 -8.71
C PHE A 65 -5.95 2.83 -8.69
N THR A 66 -6.75 2.09 -7.92
CA THR A 66 -6.78 0.64 -7.96
C THR A 66 -7.90 0.16 -8.87
N ASN A 67 -7.64 -0.80 -9.74
CA ASN A 67 -8.61 -1.36 -10.69
C ASN A 67 -8.65 -2.88 -10.60
N ASP A 68 -9.71 -3.50 -11.14
CA ASP A 68 -9.76 -4.94 -11.26
C ASP A 68 -8.73 -5.42 -12.30
N ASN A 69 -8.01 -6.49 -11.97
CA ASN A 69 -6.98 -7.12 -12.82
C ASN A 69 -5.82 -6.21 -13.24
N GLU A 70 -5.57 -5.10 -12.55
CA GLU A 70 -4.51 -4.18 -12.92
C GLU A 70 -3.13 -4.82 -12.82
N THR A 71 -2.30 -4.57 -13.81
CA THR A 71 -0.92 -5.05 -13.87
C THR A 71 0.08 -3.94 -13.58
N TYR A 72 1.32 -4.28 -13.20
CA TYR A 72 2.38 -3.28 -13.04
C TYR A 72 2.66 -2.52 -14.35
N LYS A 73 2.46 -3.18 -15.50
CA LYS A 73 2.59 -2.55 -16.81
C LYS A 73 1.49 -1.49 -17.05
N ASP A 74 0.28 -1.73 -16.57
CA ASP A 74 -0.81 -0.75 -16.66
C ASP A 74 -0.50 0.47 -15.79
N ILE A 75 -0.01 0.26 -14.57
CA ILE A 75 0.42 1.36 -13.70
C ILE A 75 1.52 2.20 -14.37
N ILE A 76 2.53 1.56 -14.98
CA ILE A 76 3.59 2.26 -15.73
C ILE A 76 2.99 3.12 -16.86
N ASN A 77 2.05 2.58 -17.61
CA ASN A 77 1.39 3.31 -18.69
C ASN A 77 0.54 4.47 -18.15
N ASN A 78 -0.18 4.25 -17.05
CA ASN A 78 -0.99 5.27 -16.40
C ASN A 78 -0.14 6.45 -15.90
N ILE A 79 1.04 6.17 -15.31
CA ILE A 79 1.99 7.22 -14.90
C ILE A 79 2.49 8.00 -16.11
N LYS A 80 2.93 7.33 -17.18
CA LYS A 80 3.47 7.97 -18.38
C LYS A 80 2.46 8.85 -19.10
N ASN A 81 1.18 8.46 -19.08
CA ASN A 81 0.09 9.19 -19.71
C ASN A 81 -0.53 10.23 -18.79
N ASN A 82 0.01 10.43 -17.58
CA ASN A 82 -0.54 11.30 -16.54
C ASN A 82 -2.04 11.04 -16.34
N TYR A 83 -2.40 9.76 -16.15
CA TYR A 83 -3.77 9.29 -16.01
C TYR A 83 -4.49 10.04 -14.88
N TYR A 84 -5.79 10.29 -15.07
CA TYR A 84 -6.61 10.95 -14.07
C TYR A 84 -7.99 10.29 -13.96
N ILE A 85 -8.60 10.50 -12.82
CA ILE A 85 -9.99 10.14 -12.54
C ILE A 85 -10.75 11.40 -12.09
N TYR A 86 -12.06 11.30 -12.05
CA TYR A 86 -12.91 12.33 -11.45
C TYR A 86 -13.31 11.93 -10.04
N GLU A 87 -12.96 12.76 -9.06
CA GLU A 87 -13.43 12.64 -7.68
C GLU A 87 -14.21 13.90 -7.32
N LYS A 88 -15.49 13.74 -6.94
CA LYS A 88 -16.39 14.86 -6.60
C LYS A 88 -16.38 15.99 -7.63
N GLY A 89 -16.34 15.64 -8.92
CA GLY A 89 -16.32 16.59 -10.04
C GLY A 89 -14.99 17.25 -10.35
N LYS A 90 -13.91 16.92 -9.63
CA LYS A 90 -12.55 17.43 -9.87
C LYS A 90 -11.66 16.35 -10.47
N LYS A 91 -10.77 16.76 -11.38
CA LYS A 91 -9.73 15.87 -11.90
C LYS A 91 -8.68 15.63 -10.82
N VAL A 92 -8.40 14.36 -10.55
CA VAL A 92 -7.32 13.92 -9.67
C VAL A 92 -6.33 13.14 -10.53
N TYR A 93 -5.09 13.61 -10.59
CA TYR A 93 -4.04 13.02 -11.42
C TYR A 93 -3.21 12.02 -10.62
N LEU A 94 -2.87 10.88 -11.25
CA LEU A 94 -2.05 9.85 -10.62
C LEU A 94 -0.67 10.38 -10.21
N ASN A 95 0.00 11.13 -11.10
CA ASN A 95 1.33 11.68 -10.82
C ASN A 95 1.31 12.67 -9.65
N GLN A 96 0.24 13.45 -9.51
CA GLN A 96 0.04 14.32 -8.36
C GLN A 96 -0.05 13.49 -7.06
N LYS A 97 -0.86 12.42 -7.06
CA LYS A 97 -1.00 11.55 -5.89
C LYS A 97 0.30 10.83 -5.52
N ILE A 98 1.09 10.42 -6.52
CA ILE A 98 2.44 9.89 -6.29
C ILE A 98 3.33 10.93 -5.58
N THR A 99 3.30 12.19 -6.03
CA THR A 99 4.12 13.27 -5.46
C THR A 99 3.68 13.64 -4.03
N GLU A 100 2.38 13.59 -3.74
CA GLU A 100 1.80 13.91 -2.44
C GLU A 100 1.96 12.79 -1.40
N SER A 101 2.44 11.61 -1.81
CA SER A 101 2.53 10.43 -0.94
C SER A 101 3.90 10.31 -0.28
N ASP A 102 3.90 9.89 0.99
CA ASP A 102 5.11 9.51 1.73
C ASP A 102 5.43 8.03 1.52
N ILE A 103 4.38 7.21 1.33
CA ILE A 103 4.48 5.77 1.11
C ILE A 103 3.59 5.36 -0.05
N ILE A 104 4.12 4.51 -0.93
CA ILE A 104 3.40 3.91 -2.03
C ILE A 104 3.42 2.40 -1.88
N ILE A 105 2.26 1.78 -1.76
CA ILE A 105 2.09 0.34 -1.67
C ILE A 105 1.69 -0.20 -3.05
N LEU A 106 2.49 -1.10 -3.60
CA LEU A 106 2.27 -1.74 -4.88
C LEU A 106 1.76 -3.18 -4.68
N ASN A 107 0.62 -3.53 -5.26
CA ASN A 107 -0.01 -4.86 -5.15
C ASN A 107 -0.76 -5.29 -6.41
N ALA A 108 -0.15 -5.16 -7.58
CA ALA A 108 -0.75 -5.53 -8.87
C ALA A 108 -0.52 -7.00 -9.27
N ASN A 109 -1.16 -7.44 -10.36
CA ASN A 109 -1.00 -8.77 -10.97
C ASN A 109 -1.55 -9.98 -10.17
N ASN A 110 -2.22 -9.80 -9.06
CA ASN A 110 -2.58 -10.90 -8.16
C ASN A 110 -3.50 -11.94 -8.81
N GLU A 111 -4.53 -11.55 -9.52
CA GLU A 111 -5.44 -12.48 -10.17
C GLU A 111 -4.73 -13.25 -11.30
N ASN A 112 -3.89 -12.57 -12.09
CA ASN A 112 -3.08 -13.19 -13.12
C ASN A 112 -2.13 -14.27 -12.57
N TYR A 113 -1.48 -14.01 -11.42
CA TYR A 113 -0.65 -15.01 -10.75
C TYR A 113 -1.48 -16.21 -10.32
N PHE A 114 -2.61 -15.97 -9.69
CA PHE A 114 -3.48 -17.05 -9.24
C PHE A 114 -3.86 -17.98 -10.40
N GLU A 115 -4.23 -17.42 -11.56
CA GLU A 115 -4.56 -18.22 -12.75
C GLU A 115 -3.36 -18.97 -13.33
N LYS A 116 -2.19 -18.31 -13.41
CA LYS A 116 -0.96 -18.91 -13.96
C LYS A 116 -0.46 -20.08 -13.12
N CYS A 117 -0.70 -20.08 -11.82
CA CYS A 117 -0.35 -21.19 -10.93
C CYS A 117 -0.96 -22.54 -11.35
N PHE A 118 -2.10 -22.52 -12.01
CA PHE A 118 -2.74 -23.73 -12.53
C PHE A 118 -2.10 -24.24 -13.84
N LYS A 119 -1.35 -23.39 -14.56
CA LYS A 119 -0.82 -23.71 -15.89
C LYS A 119 0.57 -24.38 -15.88
N GLY A 120 1.23 -24.46 -14.72
CA GLY A 120 2.49 -25.18 -14.55
C GLY A 120 3.72 -24.31 -14.25
N LYS A 121 4.79 -24.98 -13.77
CA LYS A 121 5.98 -24.32 -13.23
C LYS A 121 6.74 -23.43 -14.22
N SER A 122 6.92 -23.87 -15.45
CA SER A 122 7.64 -23.09 -16.45
C SER A 122 6.93 -21.81 -16.85
N ILE A 123 5.60 -21.87 -16.92
CA ILE A 123 4.76 -20.72 -17.28
C ILE A 123 4.79 -19.67 -16.16
N ILE A 124 4.62 -20.10 -14.91
CA ILE A 124 4.64 -19.18 -13.78
C ILE A 124 6.02 -18.55 -13.59
N LYS A 125 7.11 -19.30 -13.77
CA LYS A 125 8.47 -18.78 -13.65
C LYS A 125 8.75 -17.67 -14.67
N LYS A 126 8.44 -17.90 -15.94
CA LYS A 126 8.62 -16.89 -17.01
C LYS A 126 7.75 -15.66 -16.76
N TYR A 127 6.55 -15.85 -16.24
CA TYR A 127 5.64 -14.76 -15.91
C TYR A 127 6.21 -13.92 -14.73
N ASP A 128 6.71 -14.59 -13.70
CA ASP A 128 7.32 -13.96 -12.54
C ASP A 128 8.56 -13.12 -12.89
N GLU A 129 9.42 -13.60 -13.78
CA GLU A 129 10.56 -12.86 -14.30
C GLU A 129 10.13 -11.56 -15.01
N ASN A 130 9.09 -11.61 -15.84
CA ASN A 130 8.56 -10.43 -16.52
C ASN A 130 7.97 -9.42 -15.53
N VAL A 131 7.20 -9.88 -14.56
CA VAL A 131 6.61 -9.03 -13.52
C VAL A 131 7.67 -8.39 -12.64
N THR A 132 8.74 -9.13 -12.32
CA THR A 132 9.90 -8.59 -11.59
C THR A 132 10.53 -7.41 -12.33
N ASN A 133 10.72 -7.53 -13.64
CA ASN A 133 11.26 -6.46 -14.47
C ASN A 133 10.31 -5.23 -14.50
N ASP A 134 9.01 -5.46 -14.58
CA ASP A 134 8.03 -4.37 -14.53
C ASP A 134 8.04 -3.66 -13.16
N ILE A 135 8.19 -4.39 -12.05
CA ILE A 135 8.32 -3.81 -10.70
C ILE A 135 9.57 -2.93 -10.59
N ILE A 136 10.72 -3.43 -11.06
CA ILE A 136 11.98 -2.66 -11.04
C ILE A 136 11.80 -1.36 -11.81
N LYS A 137 11.28 -1.45 -13.03
CA LYS A 137 11.01 -0.30 -13.88
C LYS A 137 10.03 0.70 -13.25
N LEU A 138 8.98 0.20 -12.59
CA LEU A 138 8.01 1.03 -11.91
C LEU A 138 8.65 1.78 -10.73
N LYS A 139 9.45 1.08 -9.90
CA LYS A 139 10.21 1.72 -8.80
C LYS A 139 11.12 2.84 -9.33
N GLU A 140 11.82 2.62 -10.44
CA GLU A 140 12.66 3.64 -11.09
C GLU A 140 11.86 4.85 -11.60
N ILE A 141 10.66 4.62 -12.15
CA ILE A 141 9.80 5.71 -12.62
C ILE A 141 9.28 6.52 -11.43
N ILE A 142 8.81 5.85 -10.38
CA ILE A 142 8.32 6.52 -9.17
C ILE A 142 9.43 7.33 -8.50
N SER A 143 10.63 6.80 -8.38
CA SER A 143 11.77 7.50 -7.76
C SER A 143 12.19 8.79 -8.45
N LYS A 144 11.86 8.93 -9.74
CA LYS A 144 12.09 10.18 -10.51
C LYS A 144 11.01 11.24 -10.26
N ILE A 145 9.85 10.85 -9.74
CA ILE A 145 8.69 11.72 -9.53
C ILE A 145 8.58 12.11 -8.06
N SER A 146 8.88 11.18 -7.15
CA SER A 146 8.65 11.34 -5.72
C SER A 146 9.74 10.66 -4.88
N PRO A 147 10.11 11.23 -3.72
CA PRO A 147 10.95 10.58 -2.73
C PRO A 147 10.20 9.52 -1.90
N ALA A 148 8.93 9.24 -2.19
CA ALA A 148 8.10 8.30 -1.46
C ALA A 148 8.76 6.93 -1.32
N LYS A 149 8.62 6.33 -0.14
CA LYS A 149 9.03 4.95 0.09
C LYS A 149 8.08 3.99 -0.61
N VAL A 150 8.62 3.17 -1.51
CA VAL A 150 7.82 2.18 -2.26
C VAL A 150 7.92 0.83 -1.59
N ILE A 151 6.76 0.26 -1.23
CA ILE A 151 6.62 -1.08 -0.62
C ILE A 151 5.89 -1.97 -1.62
N VAL A 152 6.50 -3.09 -2.00
CA VAL A 152 5.89 -4.08 -2.90
C VAL A 152 5.37 -5.25 -2.08
N ILE A 153 4.07 -5.50 -2.16
CA ILE A 153 3.49 -6.77 -1.69
C ILE A 153 3.64 -7.77 -2.83
N SER A 154 4.42 -8.83 -2.61
CA SER A 154 4.64 -9.86 -3.62
C SER A 154 3.33 -10.57 -3.96
N ASN A 155 3.27 -11.16 -5.12
CA ASN A 155 2.16 -12.04 -5.48
C ASN A 155 2.26 -13.38 -4.76
N TYR A 156 1.21 -14.19 -4.79
CA TYR A 156 1.21 -15.52 -4.20
C TYR A 156 0.62 -16.56 -5.13
N CYS A 157 1.07 -17.79 -4.93
CA CYS A 157 0.56 -18.96 -5.60
C CYS A 157 0.08 -19.97 -4.55
N TYR A 158 -1.06 -20.61 -4.77
CA TYR A 158 -1.59 -21.62 -3.86
C TYR A 158 -0.73 -22.91 -3.80
N ASN A 159 0.23 -23.07 -4.72
CA ASN A 159 1.14 -24.21 -4.77
C ASN A 159 2.50 -23.81 -4.17
N ASP A 160 2.85 -24.38 -3.03
CA ASP A 160 4.10 -24.17 -2.29
C ASP A 160 5.38 -24.54 -3.05
N LYS A 161 5.26 -25.33 -4.11
CA LYS A 161 6.39 -25.71 -4.99
C LYS A 161 6.90 -24.54 -5.84
N TYR A 162 6.16 -23.46 -5.93
CA TYR A 162 6.54 -22.30 -6.72
C TYR A 162 7.00 -21.16 -5.80
N GLN A 163 8.31 -20.96 -5.77
CA GLN A 163 8.87 -19.73 -5.19
C GLN A 163 8.71 -18.62 -6.22
N LEU A 164 7.87 -17.65 -5.89
CA LEU A 164 7.65 -16.44 -6.69
C LEU A 164 8.61 -15.35 -6.25
N TYR A 165 8.76 -14.34 -7.09
CA TYR A 165 9.48 -13.14 -6.73
C TYR A 165 8.98 -12.61 -5.39
N ASN A 166 9.91 -12.34 -4.51
CA ASN A 166 9.62 -11.80 -3.20
C ASN A 166 9.75 -10.29 -3.28
N GLY A 167 8.63 -9.57 -3.24
CA GLY A 167 8.62 -8.15 -2.94
C GLY A 167 9.14 -7.89 -1.52
N ASP A 168 8.96 -6.67 -1.08
CA ASP A 168 9.34 -6.27 0.29
C ASP A 168 8.54 -7.06 1.34
N ILE A 169 7.27 -7.40 1.03
CA ILE A 169 6.40 -8.26 1.83
C ILE A 169 6.13 -9.56 1.06
N ASN A 170 6.63 -10.69 1.57
CA ASN A 170 6.45 -11.98 0.94
C ASN A 170 5.05 -12.55 1.22
N LEU A 171 4.10 -12.25 0.33
CA LEU A 171 2.73 -12.71 0.48
C LEU A 171 2.60 -14.24 0.37
N ASN A 172 3.45 -14.89 -0.42
CA ASN A 172 3.43 -16.34 -0.56
C ASN A 172 3.70 -17.04 0.77
N ASN A 173 4.71 -16.59 1.52
CA ASN A 173 5.02 -17.12 2.84
C ASN A 173 3.88 -16.85 3.85
N LEU A 174 3.29 -15.66 3.82
CA LEU A 174 2.16 -15.34 4.68
C LEU A 174 0.94 -16.19 4.35
N TYR A 175 0.68 -16.42 3.07
CA TYR A 175 -0.41 -17.27 2.60
C TYR A 175 -0.27 -18.71 3.16
N PHE A 176 0.87 -19.37 2.98
CA PHE A 176 1.06 -20.74 3.47
C PHE A 176 1.05 -20.83 5.00
N LYS A 177 1.56 -19.82 5.69
CA LYS A 177 1.61 -19.84 7.15
C LYS A 177 0.25 -19.63 7.81
N TYR A 178 -0.61 -18.78 7.24
CA TYR A 178 -1.83 -18.30 7.90
C TYR A 178 -3.13 -18.60 7.16
N GLN A 179 -3.07 -19.10 5.92
CA GLN A 179 -4.23 -19.45 5.10
C GLN A 179 -4.48 -20.96 5.15
N ASN A 180 -5.61 -21.36 5.72
CA ASN A 180 -5.95 -22.78 5.86
C ASN A 180 -6.69 -23.35 4.65
N THR A 181 -7.07 -22.54 3.68
CA THR A 181 -7.86 -22.94 2.51
C THR A 181 -7.24 -22.43 1.23
N LYS A 182 -7.38 -23.20 0.13
CA LYS A 182 -6.98 -22.78 -1.21
C LYS A 182 -7.99 -21.76 -1.77
N SER A 183 -8.04 -20.58 -1.20
CA SER A 183 -8.95 -19.51 -1.59
C SER A 183 -8.24 -18.44 -2.38
N LYS A 184 -8.92 -17.91 -3.40
CA LYS A 184 -8.47 -16.68 -4.08
C LYS A 184 -8.39 -15.49 -3.13
N ARG A 185 -9.23 -15.42 -2.10
CA ARG A 185 -9.30 -14.31 -1.15
C ARG A 185 -8.58 -14.65 0.13
N LEU A 186 -7.77 -13.73 0.61
CA LEU A 186 -7.03 -13.90 1.85
C LEU A 186 -7.95 -13.73 3.06
N ASN A 187 -7.75 -14.55 4.08
CA ASN A 187 -8.48 -14.46 5.34
C ASN A 187 -7.96 -13.30 6.22
N ASP A 188 -8.66 -13.03 7.34
CA ASP A 188 -8.31 -11.96 8.26
C ASP A 188 -6.90 -12.07 8.84
N LYS A 189 -6.42 -13.31 9.09
CA LYS A 189 -5.08 -13.53 9.65
C LYS A 189 -3.99 -13.10 8.68
N VAL A 190 -4.11 -13.46 7.40
CA VAL A 190 -3.14 -13.04 6.37
C VAL A 190 -3.18 -11.52 6.20
N ASN A 191 -4.36 -10.93 6.10
CA ASN A 191 -4.50 -9.48 5.98
C ASN A 191 -3.91 -8.72 7.18
N TYR A 192 -4.11 -9.24 8.41
CA TYR A 192 -3.50 -8.67 9.60
C TYR A 192 -1.96 -8.76 9.57
N GLN A 193 -1.40 -9.86 9.05
CA GLN A 193 0.06 -10.01 8.91
C GLN A 193 0.61 -9.06 7.85
N ILE A 194 -0.07 -8.88 6.72
CA ILE A 194 0.31 -7.86 5.71
C ILE A 194 0.36 -6.48 6.36
N TYR A 195 -0.69 -6.11 7.10
CA TYR A 195 -0.71 -4.86 7.86
C TYR A 195 0.50 -4.75 8.80
N SER A 196 0.78 -5.80 9.59
CA SER A 196 1.90 -5.80 10.55
C SER A 196 3.26 -5.65 9.86
N GLU A 197 3.43 -6.27 8.68
CA GLU A 197 4.66 -6.10 7.90
C GLU A 197 4.76 -4.68 7.32
N ILE A 198 3.67 -4.10 6.81
CA ILE A 198 3.65 -2.71 6.31
C ILE A 198 4.07 -1.75 7.43
N VAL A 199 3.54 -1.90 8.65
CA VAL A 199 3.86 -1.02 9.78
C VAL A 199 5.36 -1.01 10.07
N LYS A 200 6.06 -2.15 9.99
CA LYS A 200 7.53 -2.20 10.16
C LYS A 200 8.31 -1.37 9.13
N TYR A 201 7.72 -1.13 7.96
CA TYR A 201 8.31 -0.26 6.94
C TYR A 201 7.99 1.22 7.17
N ILE A 202 6.95 1.51 7.94
CA ILE A 202 6.51 2.88 8.23
C ILE A 202 7.29 3.44 9.44
N GLU A 203 7.48 2.61 10.46
CA GLU A 203 8.24 2.93 11.68
C GLU A 203 9.76 2.89 11.45
#